data_991225569d21ed86576e53a5eb748cb3
#
_entry.id   991225569d21ed86576e53a5eb748cb3
#
_cell.length_a   1.000
_cell.length_b   1.000
_cell.length_c   1.000
_cell.angle_alpha   90.00
_cell.angle_beta   90.00
_cell.angle_gamma   90.00
#
_symmetry.space_group_name_H-M   'P 1'
#
loop_
_entity.id
_entity.type
_entity.pdbx_description
1 polymer ?
#
loop_
_entity_poly.entity_id
_entity_poly.type
_entity_poly.pdbx_seq_one_letter_code
_entity_poly.pdbx_strand_id
1 'polypeptide(L)'
;NINGEFTVAFATVDTMASADYVGIVSQKNVPNKVMNTGWTFVDSKNVNAPIFIDFPMTMECRIKEKLKETETGYYMIAEIVNIICDEKYLGNNGKPDVEKMNLITFNPIALEYIRMGEKVGKAFSIGKELK
;
A
#
# COMPACT_ATOMS: atom_id res chain seq x y z
N ASN A 1 -8.57 18.49 7.74
CA ASN A 1 -7.55 18.45 8.80
C ASN A 1 -6.70 17.21 8.59
N ILE A 2 -5.45 17.40 8.23
CA ILE A 2 -4.48 16.31 8.18
C ILE A 2 -4.04 16.10 9.64
N ASN A 3 -4.50 15.01 10.25
CA ASN A 3 -4.15 14.67 11.64
C ASN A 3 -2.71 14.16 11.81
N GLY A 4 -1.95 14.09 10.72
CA GLY A 4 -0.57 13.60 10.71
C GLY A 4 -0.44 12.08 10.73
N GLU A 5 -1.54 11.34 10.62
CA GLU A 5 -1.57 9.88 10.61
C GLU A 5 -2.31 9.36 9.38
N PHE A 6 -1.88 8.22 8.85
CA PHE A 6 -2.47 7.62 7.65
C PHE A 6 -2.11 6.14 7.56
N THR A 7 -2.83 5.43 6.70
CA THR A 7 -2.52 4.05 6.32
C THR A 7 -2.13 3.96 4.85
N VAL A 8 -1.28 2.99 4.52
CA VAL A 8 -0.91 2.66 3.15
C VAL A 8 -1.22 1.19 2.91
N ALA A 9 -2.26 0.95 2.12
CA ALA A 9 -2.67 -0.39 1.71
C ALA A 9 -1.95 -0.81 0.42
N PHE A 10 -1.55 -2.07 0.32
CA PHE A 10 -0.86 -2.61 -0.84
C PHE A 10 -1.87 -3.19 -1.84
N ALA A 11 -1.97 -2.56 -3.01
CA ALA A 11 -2.88 -3.00 -4.06
C ALA A 11 -2.46 -4.34 -4.69
N THR A 12 -3.45 -5.11 -5.07
CA THR A 12 -3.32 -6.43 -5.70
C THR A 12 -3.98 -6.44 -7.07
N VAL A 13 -3.80 -7.53 -7.80
CA VAL A 13 -4.52 -7.73 -9.08
C VAL A 13 -6.04 -7.60 -8.88
N ASP A 14 -6.57 -8.13 -7.77
CA ASP A 14 -8.02 -8.12 -7.50
C ASP A 14 -8.54 -6.73 -7.10
N THR A 15 -7.73 -5.91 -6.43
CA THR A 15 -8.09 -4.55 -6.00
C THR A 15 -7.65 -3.47 -6.99
N MET A 16 -6.96 -3.82 -8.07
CA MET A 16 -6.35 -2.90 -9.04
C MET A 16 -7.35 -1.88 -9.60
N ALA A 17 -8.46 -2.33 -10.13
CA ALA A 17 -9.45 -1.47 -10.76
C ALA A 17 -10.04 -0.45 -9.77
N SER A 18 -10.35 -0.90 -8.55
CA SER A 18 -10.88 -0.02 -7.50
C SER A 18 -9.83 0.94 -6.96
N ALA A 19 -8.56 0.50 -6.86
CA ALA A 19 -7.44 1.35 -6.44
C ALA A 19 -7.15 2.44 -7.49
N ASP A 20 -7.14 2.09 -8.77
CA ASP A 20 -7.01 3.03 -9.87
C ASP A 20 -8.16 4.05 -9.88
N TYR A 21 -9.40 3.57 -9.76
CA TYR A 21 -10.59 4.43 -9.70
C TYR A 21 -10.48 5.51 -8.63
N VAL A 22 -10.12 5.16 -7.39
CA VAL A 22 -9.98 6.16 -6.33
C VAL A 22 -8.80 7.11 -6.55
N GLY A 23 -7.80 6.70 -7.33
CA GLY A 23 -6.67 7.53 -7.74
C GLY A 23 -7.04 8.59 -8.77
N ILE A 24 -7.79 8.21 -9.81
CA ILE A 24 -8.14 9.11 -10.93
C ILE A 24 -9.35 10.02 -10.64
N VAL A 25 -10.18 9.66 -9.66
CA VAL A 25 -11.40 10.41 -9.33
C VAL A 25 -11.16 11.32 -8.13
N SER A 26 -11.40 12.62 -8.31
CA SER A 26 -11.26 13.60 -7.23
C SER A 26 -12.35 13.43 -6.17
N GLN A 27 -11.97 13.41 -4.89
CA GLN A 27 -12.90 13.45 -3.75
C GLN A 27 -13.83 14.67 -3.79
N LYS A 28 -13.37 15.78 -4.34
CA LYS A 28 -14.17 17.01 -4.49
C LYS A 28 -15.35 16.81 -5.46
N ASN A 29 -15.11 16.04 -6.54
CA ASN A 29 -16.12 15.81 -7.58
C ASN A 29 -17.02 14.61 -7.24
N VAL A 30 -16.45 13.59 -6.59
CA VAL A 30 -17.16 12.37 -6.18
C VAL A 30 -16.89 12.10 -4.70
N PRO A 31 -17.64 12.73 -3.79
CA PRO A 31 -17.44 12.59 -2.35
C PRO A 31 -17.48 11.14 -1.85
N ASN A 32 -18.29 10.31 -2.47
CA ASN A 32 -18.51 8.90 -2.11
C ASN A 32 -17.59 7.92 -2.87
N LYS A 33 -16.51 8.38 -3.48
CA LYS A 33 -15.64 7.54 -4.33
C LYS A 33 -15.16 6.26 -3.63
N VAL A 34 -14.83 6.33 -2.35
CA VAL A 34 -14.41 5.16 -1.57
C VAL A 34 -15.57 4.20 -1.34
N MET A 35 -16.77 4.70 -1.05
CA MET A 35 -17.96 3.85 -0.89
C MET A 35 -18.32 3.12 -2.19
N ASN A 36 -18.11 3.76 -3.33
CA ASN A 36 -18.37 3.16 -4.66
C ASN A 36 -17.47 1.95 -4.96
N THR A 37 -16.37 1.78 -4.26
CA THR A 37 -15.49 0.60 -4.43
C THR A 37 -16.06 -0.65 -3.78
N GLY A 38 -16.97 -0.50 -2.83
CA GLY A 38 -17.46 -1.60 -2.01
C GLY A 38 -16.48 -2.08 -0.94
N TRP A 39 -15.34 -1.41 -0.76
CA TRP A 39 -14.36 -1.79 0.26
C TRP A 39 -14.93 -1.69 1.66
N THR A 40 -14.56 -2.62 2.50
CA THR A 40 -14.87 -2.63 3.92
C THR A 40 -13.68 -2.08 4.71
N PHE A 41 -13.94 -1.27 5.72
CA PHE A 41 -12.87 -0.75 6.57
C PHE A 41 -13.19 -0.91 8.05
N VAL A 42 -12.14 -0.92 8.85
CA VAL A 42 -12.17 -0.90 10.31
C VAL A 42 -11.23 0.20 10.82
N ASP A 43 -11.47 0.67 12.03
CA ASP A 43 -10.57 1.65 12.64
C ASP A 43 -9.26 1.00 13.05
N SER A 44 -8.14 1.67 12.76
CA SER A 44 -6.84 1.27 13.30
C SER A 44 -6.81 1.47 14.82
N LYS A 45 -6.06 0.61 15.50
CA LYS A 45 -5.78 0.74 16.94
C LYS A 45 -4.53 1.58 17.24
N ASN A 46 -3.70 1.83 16.23
CA ASN A 46 -2.38 2.46 16.40
C ASN A 46 -2.32 3.88 15.82
N VAL A 47 -3.16 4.18 14.82
CA VAL A 47 -3.23 5.49 14.16
C VAL A 47 -4.68 5.90 13.94
N ASN A 48 -4.95 7.17 13.87
CA ASN A 48 -6.30 7.70 13.59
C ASN A 48 -6.56 7.71 12.07
N ALA A 49 -6.64 6.51 11.48
CA ALA A 49 -6.90 6.27 10.07
C ALA A 49 -7.56 4.90 9.86
N PRO A 50 -8.36 4.71 8.80
CA PRO A 50 -9.02 3.44 8.51
C PRO A 50 -8.04 2.41 7.94
N ILE A 51 -8.33 1.13 8.16
CA ILE A 51 -7.70 -0.02 7.54
C ILE A 51 -8.73 -0.68 6.62
N PHE A 52 -8.44 -0.77 5.33
CA PHE A 52 -9.28 -1.48 4.37
C PHE A 52 -8.93 -2.96 4.36
N ILE A 53 -9.87 -3.80 4.80
CA ILE A 53 -9.64 -5.25 4.98
C ILE A 53 -9.61 -6.04 3.67
N ASP A 54 -9.98 -5.41 2.57
CA ASP A 54 -9.89 -5.99 1.22
C ASP A 54 -8.44 -6.08 0.69
N PHE A 55 -7.50 -5.44 1.38
CA PHE A 55 -6.08 -5.45 1.02
C PHE A 55 -5.30 -6.42 1.89
N PRO A 56 -4.33 -7.16 1.32
CA PRO A 56 -3.60 -8.20 2.04
C PRO A 56 -2.69 -7.67 3.13
N MET A 57 -2.20 -6.46 2.97
CA MET A 57 -1.24 -5.84 3.89
C MET A 57 -1.43 -4.32 3.92
N THR A 58 -1.27 -3.74 5.09
CA THR A 58 -1.40 -2.30 5.33
C THR A 58 -0.32 -1.83 6.31
N MET A 59 0.37 -0.74 5.95
CA MET A 59 1.23 0.00 6.88
C MET A 59 0.42 1.07 7.60
N GLU A 60 0.60 1.20 8.91
CA GLU A 60 0.09 2.27 9.75
C GLU A 60 1.20 3.29 9.98
N CYS A 61 0.97 4.53 9.60
CA CYS A 61 2.02 5.54 9.47
C CYS A 61 1.72 6.81 10.24
N ARG A 62 2.79 7.45 10.76
CA ARG A 62 2.73 8.77 11.40
C ARG A 62 3.74 9.71 10.76
N ILE A 63 3.29 10.89 10.32
CA ILE A 63 4.15 11.91 9.71
C ILE A 63 5.14 12.42 10.77
N LYS A 64 6.43 12.36 10.46
CA LYS A 64 7.50 12.93 11.28
C LYS A 64 7.90 14.32 10.77
N GLU A 65 7.97 14.47 9.44
CA GLU A 65 8.41 15.72 8.84
C GLU A 65 7.71 15.94 7.48
N LYS A 66 7.25 17.16 7.24
CA LYS A 66 6.82 17.63 5.92
C LYS A 66 7.99 18.38 5.28
N LEU A 67 8.56 17.80 4.22
CA LEU A 67 9.73 18.39 3.56
C LEU A 67 9.37 19.53 2.62
N LYS A 68 8.32 19.37 1.82
CA LYS A 68 7.90 20.34 0.82
C LYS A 68 6.45 20.17 0.46
N GLU A 69 5.74 21.30 0.34
CA GLU A 69 4.44 21.37 -0.31
C GLU A 69 4.63 21.74 -1.78
N THR A 70 3.87 21.08 -2.66
CA THR A 70 3.83 21.36 -4.10
C THR A 70 2.38 21.61 -4.51
N GLU A 71 2.15 22.09 -5.73
CA GLU A 71 0.78 22.27 -6.25
C GLU A 71 -0.02 20.96 -6.31
N THR A 72 0.66 19.82 -6.39
CA THR A 72 0.05 18.49 -6.53
C THR A 72 0.09 17.63 -5.28
N GLY A 73 0.78 18.06 -4.22
CA GLY A 73 0.89 17.27 -2.99
C GLY A 73 2.07 17.64 -2.09
N TYR A 74 2.47 16.70 -1.24
CA TYR A 74 3.52 16.89 -0.26
C TYR A 74 4.62 15.85 -0.43
N TYR A 75 5.86 16.27 -0.18
CA TYR A 75 6.93 15.35 0.17
C TYR A 75 7.01 15.28 1.70
N MET A 76 6.98 14.07 2.24
CA MET A 76 7.00 13.87 3.68
C MET A 76 7.85 12.67 4.08
N ILE A 77 8.35 12.70 5.31
CA ILE A 77 8.91 11.53 5.99
C ILE A 77 7.88 11.05 7.01
N ALA A 78 7.57 9.77 6.95
CA ALA A 78 6.68 9.13 7.91
C ALA A 78 7.34 7.91 8.56
N GLU A 79 7.04 7.70 9.82
CA GLU A 79 7.39 6.47 10.55
C GLU A 79 6.32 5.43 10.27
N ILE A 80 6.73 4.20 9.96
CA ILE A 80 5.85 3.03 9.97
C ILE A 80 5.77 2.56 11.42
N VAL A 81 4.64 2.81 12.07
CA VAL A 81 4.45 2.44 13.47
C VAL A 81 3.99 0.99 13.64
N ASN A 82 3.36 0.44 12.61
CA ASN A 82 2.93 -0.96 12.58
C ASN A 82 2.66 -1.44 11.15
N ILE A 83 2.69 -2.76 10.94
CA ILE A 83 2.31 -3.40 9.69
C ILE A 83 1.31 -4.52 10.02
N ILE A 84 0.17 -4.50 9.36
CA ILE A 84 -0.88 -5.51 9.47
C ILE A 84 -0.90 -6.33 8.18
N CYS A 85 -0.98 -7.64 8.33
CA CYS A 85 -1.10 -8.59 7.22
C CYS A 85 -2.21 -9.60 7.54
N ASP A 86 -3.06 -9.91 6.56
CA ASP A 86 -4.04 -10.98 6.67
C ASP A 86 -3.33 -12.34 6.79
N GLU A 87 -3.71 -13.16 7.77
CA GLU A 87 -3.08 -14.44 8.12
C GLU A 87 -2.96 -15.40 6.92
N LYS A 88 -3.92 -15.38 5.99
CA LYS A 88 -3.89 -16.23 4.79
C LYS A 88 -2.69 -15.96 3.87
N TYR A 89 -2.07 -14.79 4.01
CA TYR A 89 -0.87 -14.39 3.25
C TYR A 89 0.43 -14.58 4.03
N LEU A 90 0.39 -15.22 5.19
CA LEU A 90 1.61 -15.57 5.90
C LEU A 90 2.28 -16.80 5.27
N GLY A 91 3.60 -16.78 5.24
CA GLY A 91 4.43 -17.92 4.91
C GLY A 91 4.57 -18.87 6.11
N ASN A 92 5.20 -20.02 5.89
CA ASN A 92 5.45 -21.03 6.93
C ASN A 92 6.31 -20.52 8.10
N ASN A 93 7.01 -19.41 7.90
CA ASN A 93 7.82 -18.74 8.93
C ASN A 93 7.05 -17.67 9.73
N GLY A 94 5.74 -17.58 9.53
CA GLY A 94 4.86 -16.60 10.18
C GLY A 94 5.05 -15.15 9.69
N LYS A 95 5.77 -14.93 8.60
CA LYS A 95 6.00 -13.60 8.01
C LYS A 95 5.17 -13.42 6.75
N PRO A 96 4.83 -12.17 6.37
CA PRO A 96 4.15 -11.89 5.10
C PRO A 96 4.86 -12.52 3.91
N ASP A 97 4.10 -13.23 3.09
CA ASP A 97 4.56 -13.86 1.86
C ASP A 97 4.05 -13.06 0.65
N VAL A 98 4.91 -12.22 0.12
CA VAL A 98 4.58 -11.29 -0.97
C VAL A 98 4.16 -12.02 -2.25
N GLU A 99 4.68 -13.23 -2.51
CA GLU A 99 4.30 -14.02 -3.68
C GLU A 99 2.82 -14.44 -3.64
N LYS A 100 2.29 -14.73 -2.43
CA LYS A 100 0.88 -15.09 -2.25
C LYS A 100 -0.08 -13.93 -2.44
N MET A 101 0.39 -12.68 -2.29
CA MET A 101 -0.47 -11.50 -2.27
C MET A 101 -0.89 -11.01 -3.65
N ASN A 102 -0.25 -11.46 -4.73
CA ASN A 102 -0.47 -10.95 -6.09
C ASN A 102 -0.38 -9.41 -6.18
N LEU A 103 0.60 -8.82 -5.50
CA LEU A 103 0.80 -7.37 -5.50
C LEU A 103 1.07 -6.84 -6.91
N ILE A 104 0.72 -5.59 -7.12
CA ILE A 104 0.99 -4.88 -8.37
C ILE A 104 1.97 -3.73 -8.16
N THR A 105 2.65 -3.35 -9.22
CA THR A 105 3.44 -2.13 -9.33
C THR A 105 3.02 -1.33 -10.55
N PHE A 106 3.17 -0.01 -10.48
CA PHE A 106 2.89 0.88 -11.60
C PHE A 106 4.12 1.03 -12.49
N ASN A 107 3.95 0.82 -13.79
CA ASN A 107 4.93 1.13 -14.82
C ASN A 107 4.65 2.51 -15.42
N PRO A 108 5.39 3.56 -15.06
CA PRO A 108 5.12 4.92 -15.53
C PRO A 108 5.46 5.15 -17.01
N ILE A 109 6.23 4.25 -17.63
CA ILE A 109 6.63 4.37 -19.05
C ILE A 109 5.46 4.00 -19.97
N ALA A 110 4.83 2.87 -19.68
CA ALA A 110 3.72 2.36 -20.48
C ALA A 110 2.34 2.70 -19.90
N LEU A 111 2.29 3.32 -18.71
CA LEU A 111 1.07 3.61 -17.95
C LEU A 111 0.25 2.34 -17.67
N GLU A 112 0.93 1.30 -17.21
CA GLU A 112 0.36 -0.02 -16.97
C GLU A 112 0.60 -0.47 -15.53
N TYR A 113 -0.24 -1.39 -15.05
CA TYR A 113 0.00 -2.13 -13.82
C TYR A 113 0.63 -3.49 -14.14
N ILE A 114 1.70 -3.83 -13.43
CA ILE A 114 2.42 -5.10 -13.57
C ILE A 114 2.31 -5.86 -12.26
N ARG A 115 1.96 -7.13 -12.33
CA ARG A 115 1.99 -8.01 -11.17
C ARG A 115 3.44 -8.28 -10.75
N MET A 116 3.72 -8.20 -9.46
CA MET A 116 4.99 -8.64 -8.90
C MET A 116 5.15 -10.14 -9.12
N GLY A 117 6.29 -10.55 -9.66
CA GLY A 117 6.56 -11.92 -10.05
C GLY A 117 7.09 -12.80 -8.91
N GLU A 118 7.62 -13.95 -9.30
CA GLU A 118 8.22 -14.93 -8.40
C GLU A 118 9.55 -14.46 -7.80
N LYS A 119 9.97 -15.12 -6.73
CA LYS A 119 11.29 -14.92 -6.13
C LYS A 119 12.39 -15.32 -7.09
N VAL A 120 13.28 -14.40 -7.42
CA VAL A 120 14.38 -14.62 -8.37
C VAL A 120 15.74 -14.79 -7.70
N GLY A 121 15.85 -14.52 -6.40
CA GLY A 121 17.12 -14.66 -5.68
C GLY A 121 17.04 -14.27 -4.22
N LYS A 122 18.05 -14.64 -3.45
CA LYS A 122 18.18 -14.28 -2.04
C LYS A 122 19.01 -13.02 -1.90
N ALA A 123 18.40 -11.97 -1.35
CA ALA A 123 19.09 -10.72 -1.07
C ALA A 123 20.28 -10.93 -0.11
N PHE A 124 21.31 -10.10 -0.23
CA PHE A 124 22.55 -10.15 0.56
C PHE A 124 23.35 -11.47 0.43
N SER A 125 22.98 -12.32 -0.52
CA SER A 125 23.60 -13.64 -0.73
C SER A 125 24.04 -13.83 -2.17
N ILE A 126 23.17 -13.59 -3.15
CA ILE A 126 23.44 -13.88 -4.56
C ILE A 126 24.68 -13.16 -5.10
N GLY A 127 24.96 -11.94 -4.66
CA GLY A 127 26.15 -11.17 -5.08
C GLY A 127 27.49 -11.70 -4.54
N LYS A 128 27.47 -12.65 -3.59
CA LYS A 128 28.69 -13.24 -3.05
C LYS A 128 29.43 -14.12 -4.05
N GLU A 129 28.74 -14.56 -5.09
CA GLU A 129 29.31 -15.37 -6.17
C GLU A 129 30.28 -14.56 -7.08
N LEU A 130 30.25 -13.22 -6.97
CA LEU A 130 31.12 -12.31 -7.72
C LEU A 130 32.48 -12.02 -7.02
N LYS A 131 32.77 -12.68 -5.92
CA LYS A 131 34.04 -12.51 -5.17
C LYS A 131 35.12 -13.48 -5.64
#